data_004e470d636c7dbef3a11dde98473468
#
_entry.id   004e470d636c7dbef3a11dde98473468
#
_cell.length_a   1.000
_cell.length_b   1.000
_cell.length_c   1.000
_cell.angle_alpha   90.00
_cell.angle_beta   90.00
_cell.angle_gamma   90.00
#
_symmetry.space_group_name_H-M   'P 1'
#
loop_
_entity.id
_entity.type
_entity.pdbx_description
1 polymer ?
#
loop_
_entity_poly.entity_id
_entity_poly.type
_entity_poly.pdbx_seq_one_letter_code
_entity_poly.pdbx_strand_id
1 'polypeptide(L)'
;MKHAIAILMFLFPFVCLCGQTAGDSIRSHAFMLGVGSSHQLDTYLSPQNYDGFQVSLLRETLRMTRLAGRRISFQSLWQGTFSHSNNASGTATDWGGHIGYDALWHYNWTPLQGLRLMAGGAVGADAGFLYNSRGGNNPAQGRLGADLSASVMAVYRFRLWGQGLALRYQANMPLAGVMFSPQFGQSYYEIGEGYTNGNVCFKLQSTTMESH
;
A
#
# COMPACT_ATOMS: atom_id res chain seq x y z
N MET A 1 -20.71 2.90 21.30
CA MET A 1 -19.33 3.07 21.82
C MET A 1 -18.28 2.22 21.10
N LYS A 2 -18.62 1.10 20.43
CA LYS A 2 -17.64 0.25 19.70
C LYS A 2 -17.13 0.85 18.38
N HIS A 3 -17.85 1.76 17.76
CA HIS A 3 -17.47 2.39 16.50
C HIS A 3 -16.55 3.62 16.65
N ALA A 4 -16.50 4.23 17.84
CA ALA A 4 -15.63 5.38 18.13
C ALA A 4 -14.16 4.97 18.29
N ILE A 5 -13.89 3.71 18.72
CA ILE A 5 -12.53 3.20 18.91
C ILE A 5 -11.88 2.82 17.58
N ALA A 6 -12.65 2.35 16.59
CA ALA A 6 -12.15 2.03 15.26
C ALA A 6 -11.70 3.28 14.48
N ILE A 7 -12.37 4.41 14.64
CA ILE A 7 -12.00 5.69 14.01
C ILE A 7 -10.72 6.28 14.65
N LEU A 8 -10.50 6.04 15.94
CA LEU A 8 -9.30 6.53 16.64
C LEU A 8 -8.02 5.77 16.24
N MET A 9 -8.11 4.51 15.81
CA MET A 9 -6.96 3.74 15.31
C MET A 9 -6.49 4.17 13.91
N PHE A 10 -7.36 4.78 13.10
CA PHE A 10 -6.98 5.33 11.78
C PHE A 10 -6.30 6.71 11.87
N LEU A 11 -6.29 7.34 13.05
CA LEU A 11 -5.72 8.68 13.29
C LEU A 11 -4.35 8.65 13.96
N PHE A 12 -3.66 7.50 14.04
CA PHE A 12 -2.29 7.49 14.51
C PHE A 12 -1.38 8.09 13.42
N PRO A 13 -0.93 9.35 13.57
CA PRO A 13 0.05 9.91 12.65
C PRO A 13 1.35 9.13 12.81
N PHE A 14 1.84 8.55 11.74
CA PHE A 14 3.21 8.03 11.68
C PHE A 14 4.15 9.20 11.97
N VAL A 15 4.66 9.29 13.18
CA VAL A 15 5.71 10.25 13.54
C VAL A 15 7.02 9.70 12.99
N CYS A 16 7.37 10.10 11.77
CA CYS A 16 8.69 9.86 11.22
C CYS A 16 9.66 10.92 11.75
N LEU A 17 10.49 10.58 12.71
CA LEU A 17 11.60 11.42 13.14
C LEU A 17 12.70 11.38 12.06
N CYS A 18 12.55 12.20 11.02
CA CYS A 18 13.61 12.44 10.05
C CYS A 18 14.39 13.69 10.46
N GLY A 19 15.63 13.54 10.90
CA GLY A 19 16.58 14.63 11.00
C GLY A 19 16.88 15.18 9.60
N GLN A 20 16.40 16.38 9.27
CA GLN A 20 16.68 17.04 8.01
C GLN A 20 17.56 18.27 8.23
N THR A 21 18.67 18.32 7.52
CA THR A 21 19.47 19.54 7.33
C THR A 21 18.65 20.58 6.55
N ALA A 22 18.67 21.82 7.00
CA ALA A 22 17.98 22.95 6.40
C ALA A 22 18.60 23.32 5.05
N GLY A 23 18.06 22.74 3.98
CA GLY A 23 18.31 23.11 2.59
C GLY A 23 16.99 23.19 1.84
N ASP A 24 16.88 24.14 0.92
CA ASP A 24 15.66 24.43 0.14
C ASP A 24 15.25 23.29 -0.81
N SER A 25 16.06 22.23 -0.93
CA SER A 25 15.76 21.06 -1.73
C SER A 25 15.25 19.94 -0.85
N ILE A 26 13.99 19.51 -1.06
CA ILE A 26 13.48 18.31 -0.44
C ILE A 26 14.24 17.13 -1.03
N ARG A 27 14.99 16.48 -0.20
CA ARG A 27 15.51 15.13 -0.46
C ARG A 27 15.37 14.36 0.84
N SER A 28 14.50 13.37 0.85
CA SER A 28 14.25 12.53 2.02
C SER A 28 14.32 11.07 1.61
N HIS A 29 14.96 10.28 2.45
CA HIS A 29 14.97 8.84 2.35
C HIS A 29 14.50 8.30 3.70
N ALA A 30 13.55 7.39 3.67
CA ALA A 30 13.06 6.71 4.87
C ALA A 30 13.03 5.20 4.63
N PHE A 31 13.31 4.47 5.69
CA PHE A 31 13.12 3.04 5.77
C PHE A 31 12.29 2.77 7.03
N MET A 32 11.19 2.06 6.86
CA MET A 32 10.24 1.77 7.93
C MET A 32 10.01 0.28 8.03
N LEU A 33 9.98 -0.21 9.25
CA LEU A 33 9.58 -1.57 9.61
C LEU A 33 8.25 -1.49 10.34
N GLY A 34 7.28 -2.30 9.92
CA GLY A 34 5.98 -2.41 10.55
C GLY A 34 5.67 -3.84 10.94
N VAL A 35 4.93 -4.01 12.02
CA VAL A 35 4.33 -5.28 12.42
C VAL A 35 2.85 -5.05 12.68
N GLY A 36 2.01 -6.01 12.34
CA GLY A 36 0.56 -5.89 12.49
C GLY A 36 -0.16 -7.22 12.47
N SER A 37 -1.46 -7.18 12.66
CA SER A 37 -2.33 -8.33 12.45
C SER A 37 -2.58 -8.56 10.96
N SER A 38 -2.74 -9.81 10.58
CA SER A 38 -3.15 -10.25 9.25
C SER A 38 -4.49 -10.95 9.34
N HIS A 39 -5.46 -10.51 8.52
CA HIS A 39 -6.75 -11.18 8.35
C HIS A 39 -6.88 -11.51 6.87
N GLN A 40 -6.98 -12.79 6.54
CA GLN A 40 -6.97 -13.27 5.17
C GLN A 40 -8.21 -14.12 4.91
N LEU A 41 -8.91 -13.82 3.83
CA LEU A 41 -9.95 -14.65 3.26
C LEU A 41 -9.69 -14.75 1.76
N ASP A 42 -9.33 -15.93 1.32
CA ASP A 42 -9.16 -16.21 -0.09
C ASP A 42 -10.02 -17.42 -0.48
N THR A 43 -11.18 -17.13 -1.06
CA THR A 43 -12.14 -18.15 -1.46
C THR A 43 -11.66 -19.07 -2.57
N TYR A 44 -10.57 -18.72 -3.26
CA TYR A 44 -9.92 -19.61 -4.23
C TYR A 44 -9.17 -20.75 -3.53
N LEU A 45 -8.48 -20.44 -2.43
CA LEU A 45 -7.69 -21.42 -1.69
C LEU A 45 -8.52 -22.07 -0.59
N SER A 46 -9.34 -21.31 0.13
CA SER A 46 -10.14 -21.79 1.26
C SER A 46 -11.31 -20.85 1.58
N PRO A 47 -12.50 -21.37 1.91
CA PRO A 47 -13.62 -20.54 2.35
C PRO A 47 -13.49 -20.08 3.82
N GLN A 48 -12.40 -20.41 4.50
CA GLN A 48 -12.16 -20.07 5.91
C GLN A 48 -11.39 -18.76 6.06
N ASN A 49 -11.64 -18.06 7.17
CA ASN A 49 -10.83 -16.93 7.58
C ASN A 49 -9.55 -17.41 8.26
N TYR A 50 -8.45 -16.72 7.97
CA TYR A 50 -7.14 -16.95 8.54
C TYR A 50 -6.68 -15.69 9.24
N ASP A 51 -6.34 -15.82 10.52
CA ASP A 51 -5.91 -14.75 11.39
C ASP A 51 -4.46 -14.97 11.81
N GLY A 52 -3.66 -13.92 11.82
CA GLY A 52 -2.26 -14.03 12.15
C GLY A 52 -1.55 -12.71 12.26
N PHE A 53 -0.27 -12.71 11.92
CA PHE A 53 0.58 -11.54 11.93
C PHE A 53 1.17 -11.24 10.55
N GLN A 54 1.56 -10.01 10.36
CA GLN A 54 2.34 -9.58 9.20
C GLN A 54 3.51 -8.70 9.61
N VAL A 55 4.56 -8.76 8.82
CA VAL A 55 5.71 -7.87 8.86
C VAL A 55 5.73 -7.09 7.56
N SER A 56 5.96 -5.79 7.64
CA SER A 56 6.01 -4.90 6.50
C SER A 56 7.31 -4.13 6.49
N LEU A 57 7.92 -4.01 5.33
CA LEU A 57 9.06 -3.16 5.04
C LEU A 57 8.63 -2.09 4.05
N LEU A 58 8.95 -0.83 4.32
CA LEU A 58 8.67 0.26 3.40
C LEU A 58 9.93 1.11 3.24
N ARG A 59 10.32 1.34 1.98
CA ARG A 59 11.38 2.24 1.59
C ARG A 59 10.80 3.40 0.80
N GLU A 60 11.06 4.61 1.26
CA GLU A 60 10.62 5.83 0.61
C GLU A 60 11.79 6.65 0.12
N THR A 61 11.60 7.29 -1.03
CA THR A 61 12.45 8.35 -1.52
C THR A 61 11.58 9.50 -2.00
N LEU A 62 11.76 10.69 -1.44
CA LEU A 62 11.08 11.91 -1.84
C LEU A 62 12.12 12.92 -2.31
N ARG A 63 11.96 13.47 -3.52
CA ARG A 63 12.86 14.47 -4.10
C ARG A 63 12.11 15.55 -4.86
N MET A 64 12.65 16.77 -4.85
CA MET A 64 12.18 17.84 -5.73
C MET A 64 12.64 17.57 -7.15
N THR A 65 11.74 17.73 -8.12
CA THR A 65 12.10 17.70 -9.54
C THR A 65 12.45 19.10 -10.03
N ARG A 66 12.98 19.20 -11.26
CA ARG A 66 13.22 20.50 -11.94
C ARG A 66 11.95 21.01 -12.66
N LEU A 67 10.86 20.23 -12.66
CA LEU A 67 9.62 20.55 -13.35
C LEU A 67 8.89 21.71 -12.67
N ALA A 68 8.18 22.51 -13.46
CA ALA A 68 7.37 23.65 -13.02
C ALA A 68 8.09 24.60 -12.06
N GLY A 69 9.37 24.94 -12.32
CA GLY A 69 10.11 25.82 -11.45
C GLY A 69 10.38 25.24 -10.05
N ARG A 70 10.59 23.92 -9.94
CA ARG A 70 10.76 23.18 -8.70
C ARG A 70 9.52 23.13 -7.80
N ARG A 71 8.33 23.20 -8.40
CA ARG A 71 7.07 23.04 -7.66
C ARG A 71 6.56 21.61 -7.67
N ILE A 72 7.15 20.70 -8.44
CA ILE A 72 6.76 19.30 -8.50
C ILE A 72 7.80 18.46 -7.78
N SER A 73 7.36 17.65 -6.81
CA SER A 73 8.15 16.60 -6.18
C SER A 73 7.80 15.24 -6.76
N PHE A 74 8.77 14.35 -6.75
CA PHE A 74 8.63 12.94 -7.06
C PHE A 74 8.90 12.13 -5.81
N GLN A 75 7.99 11.20 -5.52
CA GLN A 75 8.11 10.24 -4.44
C GLN A 75 8.07 8.84 -5.02
N SER A 76 8.94 7.97 -4.58
CA SER A 76 8.87 6.54 -4.84
C SER A 76 8.73 5.78 -3.53
N LEU A 77 7.81 4.84 -3.51
CA LEU A 77 7.55 3.94 -2.40
C LEU A 77 7.79 2.51 -2.86
N TRP A 78 8.59 1.78 -2.10
CA TRP A 78 8.73 0.34 -2.21
C TRP A 78 8.17 -0.28 -0.95
N GLN A 79 7.26 -1.20 -1.10
CA GLN A 79 6.65 -1.92 0.02
C GLN A 79 6.85 -3.42 -0.19
N GLY A 80 7.23 -4.11 0.89
CA GLY A 80 7.23 -5.55 0.97
C GLY A 80 6.47 -5.97 2.23
N THR A 81 5.57 -6.95 2.12
CA THR A 81 4.90 -7.54 3.28
C THR A 81 5.03 -9.05 3.25
N PHE A 82 5.13 -9.62 4.42
CA PHE A 82 5.09 -11.05 4.63
C PHE A 82 4.12 -11.35 5.78
N SER A 83 3.20 -12.28 5.56
CA SER A 83 2.18 -12.67 6.53
C SER A 83 2.19 -14.17 6.80
N HIS A 84 1.85 -14.51 8.02
CA HIS A 84 1.61 -15.86 8.49
C HIS A 84 0.32 -15.89 9.29
N SER A 85 -0.63 -16.72 8.88
CA SER A 85 -1.97 -16.77 9.47
C SER A 85 -2.44 -18.21 9.62
N ASN A 86 -3.28 -18.47 10.61
CA ASN A 86 -3.87 -19.78 10.86
C ASN A 86 -5.40 -19.67 10.81
N ASN A 87 -6.07 -20.76 10.42
CA ASN A 87 -7.50 -20.86 10.58
C ASN A 87 -7.91 -20.99 12.07
N ALA A 88 -9.17 -20.76 12.37
CA ALA A 88 -9.68 -20.78 13.76
C ALA A 88 -9.41 -22.10 14.51
N SER A 89 -9.33 -23.21 13.79
CA SER A 89 -9.03 -24.54 14.38
C SER A 89 -7.53 -24.86 14.50
N GLY A 90 -6.64 -24.00 13.99
CA GLY A 90 -5.18 -24.23 13.97
C GLY A 90 -4.73 -25.39 13.07
N THR A 91 -5.62 -25.91 12.22
CA THR A 91 -5.34 -27.08 11.36
C THR A 91 -4.81 -26.73 9.98
N ALA A 92 -4.86 -25.46 9.59
CA ALA A 92 -4.39 -24.96 8.32
C ALA A 92 -3.70 -23.61 8.47
N THR A 93 -2.69 -23.38 7.67
CA THR A 93 -1.84 -22.17 7.71
C THR A 93 -1.76 -21.53 6.34
N ASP A 94 -1.86 -20.22 6.31
CA ASP A 94 -1.62 -19.40 5.14
C ASP A 94 -0.31 -18.61 5.29
N TRP A 95 0.47 -18.59 4.21
CA TRP A 95 1.65 -17.77 4.05
C TRP A 95 1.42 -16.80 2.92
N GLY A 96 1.54 -15.51 3.19
CA GLY A 96 1.36 -14.48 2.19
C GLY A 96 2.61 -13.64 2.01
N GLY A 97 2.90 -13.27 0.77
CA GLY A 97 3.92 -12.31 0.43
C GLY A 97 3.39 -11.30 -0.59
N HIS A 98 3.79 -10.04 -0.43
CA HIS A 98 3.40 -8.97 -1.32
C HIS A 98 4.55 -7.98 -1.48
N ILE A 99 4.79 -7.54 -2.71
CA ILE A 99 5.69 -6.44 -3.04
C ILE A 99 4.92 -5.41 -3.86
N GLY A 100 5.13 -4.13 -3.56
CA GLY A 100 4.50 -3.03 -4.26
C GLY A 100 5.49 -1.92 -4.56
N TYR A 101 5.24 -1.21 -5.62
CA TYR A 101 5.96 -0.01 -6.02
C TYR A 101 5.00 1.07 -6.45
N ASP A 102 5.13 2.27 -5.84
CA ASP A 102 4.36 3.44 -6.22
C ASP A 102 5.29 4.57 -6.64
N ALA A 103 4.96 5.18 -7.77
CA ALA A 103 5.56 6.42 -8.26
C ALA A 103 4.54 7.54 -8.15
N LEU A 104 4.85 8.56 -7.36
CA LEU A 104 3.93 9.66 -7.06
C LEU A 104 4.53 10.99 -7.51
N TRP A 105 3.72 11.85 -8.10
CA TRP A 105 4.07 13.22 -8.47
C TRP A 105 3.14 14.18 -7.76
N HIS A 106 3.70 15.11 -6.99
CA HIS A 106 2.94 16.08 -6.22
C HIS A 106 3.31 17.50 -6.60
N TYR A 107 2.31 18.33 -6.81
CA TYR A 107 2.46 19.77 -6.83
C TYR A 107 2.58 20.29 -5.39
N ASN A 108 3.60 21.11 -5.13
CA ASN A 108 3.92 21.63 -3.80
C ASN A 108 3.42 23.05 -3.66
N TRP A 109 2.70 23.30 -2.57
CA TRP A 109 2.23 24.60 -2.16
C TRP A 109 2.62 24.86 -0.70
N THR A 110 3.14 26.07 -0.42
CA THR A 110 3.61 26.46 0.91
C THR A 110 2.80 27.68 1.36
N PRO A 111 1.58 27.50 1.91
CA PRO A 111 0.70 28.62 2.26
C PRO A 111 1.19 29.38 3.48
N LEU A 112 1.86 28.71 4.41
CA LEU A 112 2.35 29.29 5.67
C LEU A 112 3.78 28.81 5.93
N GLN A 113 4.53 29.58 6.73
CA GLN A 113 5.86 29.19 7.16
C GLN A 113 5.77 27.86 7.96
N GLY A 114 6.58 26.90 7.55
CA GLY A 114 6.61 25.56 8.15
C GLY A 114 5.55 24.58 7.60
N LEU A 115 4.48 25.04 6.95
CA LEU A 115 3.46 24.18 6.36
C LEU A 115 3.67 24.02 4.86
N ARG A 116 3.79 22.78 4.41
CA ARG A 116 3.83 22.42 3.00
C ARG A 116 2.67 21.46 2.70
N LEU A 117 1.87 21.82 1.71
CA LEU A 117 0.80 21.00 1.18
C LEU A 117 1.22 20.48 -0.19
N MET A 118 0.91 19.25 -0.46
CA MET A 118 1.26 18.55 -1.70
C MET A 118 0.03 17.78 -2.18
N ALA A 119 -0.29 17.91 -3.45
CA ALA A 119 -1.39 17.18 -4.08
C ALA A 119 -0.97 16.70 -5.47
N GLY A 120 -1.41 15.52 -5.85
CA GLY A 120 -1.04 14.94 -7.14
C GLY A 120 -1.60 13.58 -7.39
N GLY A 121 -0.90 12.83 -8.23
CA GLY A 121 -1.27 11.48 -8.63
C GLY A 121 -0.16 10.48 -8.43
N ALA A 122 -0.54 9.22 -8.41
CA ALA A 122 0.34 8.08 -8.31
C ALA A 122 0.01 7.02 -9.35
N VAL A 123 1.03 6.28 -9.74
CA VAL A 123 0.91 5.03 -10.48
C VAL A 123 1.52 3.94 -9.61
N GLY A 124 0.76 2.91 -9.33
CA GLY A 124 1.17 1.76 -8.55
C GLY A 124 1.26 0.49 -9.38
N ALA A 125 2.13 -0.42 -8.96
CA ALA A 125 2.16 -1.79 -9.43
C ALA A 125 2.53 -2.70 -8.27
N ASP A 126 1.85 -3.83 -8.17
CA ASP A 126 2.05 -4.79 -7.10
C ASP A 126 2.03 -6.23 -7.60
N ALA A 127 2.72 -7.08 -6.85
CA ALA A 127 2.70 -8.52 -7.03
C ALA A 127 2.62 -9.20 -5.66
N GLY A 128 1.80 -10.23 -5.56
CA GLY A 128 1.63 -10.98 -4.34
C GLY A 128 1.42 -12.45 -4.58
N PHE A 129 1.61 -13.23 -3.54
CA PHE A 129 1.26 -14.65 -3.51
C PHE A 129 0.62 -15.01 -2.18
N LEU A 130 -0.21 -16.03 -2.21
CA LEU A 130 -0.76 -16.68 -1.04
C LEU A 130 -0.57 -18.19 -1.17
N TYR A 131 -0.13 -18.84 -0.11
CA TYR A 131 0.07 -20.28 -0.04
C TYR A 131 -0.70 -20.86 1.14
N ASN A 132 -1.60 -21.81 0.87
CA ASN A 132 -2.39 -22.50 1.89
C ASN A 132 -1.89 -23.94 2.08
N SER A 133 -1.54 -24.30 3.30
CA SER A 133 -0.98 -25.61 3.66
C SER A 133 -1.96 -26.77 3.47
N ARG A 134 -3.26 -26.49 3.33
CA ARG A 134 -4.33 -27.49 3.13
C ARG A 134 -4.80 -27.61 1.68
N GLY A 135 -4.35 -26.72 0.79
CA GLY A 135 -4.72 -26.74 -0.61
C GLY A 135 -4.14 -27.97 -1.30
N GLY A 136 -4.92 -29.07 -1.42
CA GLY A 136 -4.40 -30.32 -1.96
C GLY A 136 -4.12 -30.29 -3.47
N ASN A 137 -4.88 -29.50 -4.24
CA ASN A 137 -4.75 -29.48 -5.70
C ASN A 137 -4.12 -28.17 -6.22
N ASN A 138 -4.43 -27.02 -5.58
CA ASN A 138 -3.85 -25.72 -5.89
C ASN A 138 -3.53 -25.00 -4.56
N PRO A 139 -2.36 -25.26 -3.96
CA PRO A 139 -2.02 -24.69 -2.65
C PRO A 139 -1.61 -23.21 -2.73
N ALA A 140 -1.34 -22.69 -3.93
CA ALA A 140 -0.80 -21.34 -4.11
C ALA A 140 -1.63 -20.51 -5.08
N GLN A 141 -1.69 -19.21 -4.82
CA GLN A 141 -2.32 -18.21 -5.67
C GLN A 141 -1.37 -17.05 -5.90
N GLY A 142 -1.18 -16.63 -7.16
CA GLY A 142 -0.49 -15.41 -7.52
C GLY A 142 -1.47 -14.27 -7.82
N ARG A 143 -1.09 -13.05 -7.46
CA ARG A 143 -1.84 -11.82 -7.74
C ARG A 143 -0.91 -10.79 -8.34
N LEU A 144 -1.41 -10.05 -9.32
CA LEU A 144 -0.72 -8.92 -9.92
C LEU A 144 -1.69 -7.76 -10.01
N GLY A 145 -1.23 -6.57 -9.68
CA GLY A 145 -2.03 -5.36 -9.73
C GLY A 145 -1.29 -4.19 -10.35
N ALA A 146 -2.06 -3.26 -10.91
CA ALA A 146 -1.59 -1.94 -11.26
C ALA A 146 -2.73 -0.95 -11.06
N ASP A 147 -2.44 0.22 -10.50
CA ASP A 147 -3.44 1.21 -10.16
C ASP A 147 -2.99 2.64 -10.47
N LEU A 148 -4.01 3.50 -10.55
CA LEU A 148 -3.89 4.95 -10.57
C LEU A 148 -4.54 5.50 -9.33
N SER A 149 -3.84 6.34 -8.59
CA SER A 149 -4.31 6.89 -7.32
C SER A 149 -4.18 8.41 -7.30
N ALA A 150 -5.09 9.09 -6.58
CA ALA A 150 -4.89 10.46 -6.15
C ALA A 150 -4.12 10.46 -4.83
N SER A 151 -3.20 11.41 -4.67
CA SER A 151 -2.38 11.52 -3.47
C SER A 151 -2.39 12.95 -2.94
N VAL A 152 -2.56 13.07 -1.62
CA VAL A 152 -2.40 14.33 -0.90
C VAL A 152 -1.45 14.14 0.27
N MET A 153 -0.62 15.14 0.53
CA MET A 153 0.34 15.10 1.63
C MET A 153 0.44 16.48 2.29
N ALA A 154 0.50 16.51 3.60
CA ALA A 154 0.78 17.70 4.39
C ALA A 154 2.03 17.47 5.24
N VAL A 155 2.95 18.41 5.23
CA VAL A 155 4.15 18.38 6.07
C VAL A 155 4.21 19.67 6.86
N TYR A 156 4.18 19.55 8.19
CA TYR A 156 4.35 20.70 9.10
C TYR A 156 5.67 20.57 9.84
N ARG A 157 6.53 21.57 9.68
CA ARG A 157 7.84 21.66 10.34
C ARG A 157 7.75 22.65 11.47
N PHE A 158 8.20 22.25 12.64
CA PHE A 158 8.22 23.09 13.85
C PHE A 158 9.48 22.80 14.68
N ARG A 159 9.74 23.65 15.64
CA ARG A 159 10.82 23.46 16.61
C ARG A 159 10.22 23.19 17.97
N LEU A 160 10.72 22.15 18.63
CA LEU A 160 10.35 21.81 20.00
C LEU A 160 11.62 21.49 20.77
N TRP A 161 11.82 22.15 21.90
CA TRP A 161 13.04 22.03 22.75
C TRP A 161 14.35 22.18 21.96
N GLY A 162 14.40 23.13 21.02
CA GLY A 162 15.58 23.36 20.19
C GLY A 162 15.79 22.37 19.05
N GLN A 163 15.02 21.28 19.01
CA GLN A 163 15.05 20.26 17.95
C GLN A 163 14.08 20.60 16.82
N GLY A 164 14.54 20.44 15.58
CA GLY A 164 13.68 20.56 14.40
C GLY A 164 12.87 19.28 14.21
N LEU A 165 11.55 19.37 14.29
CA LEU A 165 10.62 18.26 14.09
C LEU A 165 9.76 18.49 12.85
N ALA A 166 9.32 17.40 12.23
CA ALA A 166 8.36 17.43 11.13
C ALA A 166 7.25 16.43 11.39
N LEU A 167 6.00 16.91 11.33
CA LEU A 167 4.82 16.08 11.30
C LEU A 167 4.39 15.94 9.84
N ARG A 168 4.16 14.71 9.40
CA ARG A 168 3.72 14.41 8.04
C ARG A 168 2.46 13.56 8.07
N TYR A 169 1.51 13.96 7.25
CA TYR A 169 0.31 13.18 6.95
C TYR A 169 0.23 12.98 5.44
N GLN A 170 -0.06 11.77 4.99
CA GLN A 170 -0.27 11.42 3.58
C GLN A 170 -1.48 10.52 3.46
N ALA A 171 -2.31 10.78 2.47
CA ALA A 171 -3.43 9.93 2.08
C ALA A 171 -3.37 9.68 0.57
N ASN A 172 -3.54 8.42 0.19
CA ASN A 172 -3.66 7.98 -1.19
C ASN A 172 -5.05 7.38 -1.38
N MET A 173 -5.71 7.75 -2.47
CA MET A 173 -7.04 7.26 -2.82
C MET A 173 -6.96 6.59 -4.20
N PRO A 174 -7.15 5.29 -4.31
CA PRO A 174 -7.20 4.61 -5.59
C PRO A 174 -8.41 5.11 -6.39
N LEU A 175 -8.19 5.41 -7.67
CA LEU A 175 -9.19 5.92 -8.61
C LEU A 175 -9.60 4.83 -9.61
N ALA A 176 -8.62 4.11 -10.12
CA ALA A 176 -8.82 3.03 -11.08
C ALA A 176 -7.66 2.04 -10.97
N GLY A 177 -7.92 0.79 -11.26
CA GLY A 177 -6.88 -0.24 -11.28
C GLY A 177 -7.31 -1.45 -12.07
N VAL A 178 -6.32 -2.25 -12.42
CA VAL A 178 -6.48 -3.57 -13.02
C VAL A 178 -5.80 -4.58 -12.11
N MET A 179 -6.46 -5.70 -11.87
CA MET A 179 -5.92 -6.77 -11.05
C MET A 179 -6.12 -8.10 -11.76
N PHE A 180 -5.06 -8.87 -11.80
CA PHE A 180 -5.10 -10.28 -12.15
C PHE A 180 -5.15 -11.10 -10.86
N SER A 181 -6.16 -11.94 -10.73
CA SER A 181 -6.31 -12.92 -9.66
C SER A 181 -7.03 -14.13 -10.22
N PRO A 182 -6.55 -15.37 -10.00
CA PRO A 182 -7.25 -16.57 -10.39
C PRO A 182 -8.66 -16.63 -9.78
N GLN A 183 -9.63 -17.16 -10.53
CA GLN A 183 -10.97 -17.38 -10.03
C GLN A 183 -11.10 -18.78 -9.42
N PHE A 184 -12.04 -18.93 -8.49
CA PHE A 184 -12.36 -20.23 -7.90
C PHE A 184 -12.67 -21.28 -8.98
N GLY A 185 -12.03 -22.43 -8.89
CA GLY A 185 -12.22 -23.54 -9.83
C GLY A 185 -11.37 -23.50 -11.09
N GLN A 186 -10.57 -22.44 -11.32
CA GLN A 186 -9.63 -22.40 -12.43
C GLN A 186 -8.28 -23.05 -12.05
N SER A 187 -7.77 -23.91 -12.91
CA SER A 187 -6.40 -24.37 -12.80
C SER A 187 -5.43 -23.38 -13.46
N TYR A 188 -4.17 -23.35 -13.02
CA TYR A 188 -3.13 -22.54 -13.69
C TYR A 188 -2.95 -22.88 -15.17
N TYR A 189 -3.25 -24.12 -15.57
CA TYR A 189 -3.23 -24.54 -16.94
C TYR A 189 -4.31 -23.83 -17.77
N GLU A 190 -5.56 -23.76 -17.26
CA GLU A 190 -6.67 -23.05 -17.92
C GLU A 190 -6.44 -21.56 -18.01
N ILE A 191 -5.80 -20.96 -16.98
CA ILE A 191 -5.39 -19.57 -17.00
C ILE A 191 -4.35 -19.33 -18.10
N GLY A 192 -3.36 -20.22 -18.25
CA GLY A 192 -2.35 -20.16 -19.30
C GLY A 192 -2.93 -20.28 -20.71
N GLU A 193 -3.86 -21.19 -20.93
CA GLU A 193 -4.57 -21.31 -22.20
C GLU A 193 -5.49 -20.12 -22.50
N GLY A 194 -6.19 -19.61 -21.47
CA GLY A 194 -7.03 -18.42 -21.60
C GLY A 194 -6.22 -17.19 -22.01
N TYR A 195 -4.99 -17.07 -21.55
CA TYR A 195 -4.06 -15.99 -21.96
C TYR A 195 -3.66 -16.11 -23.43
N THR A 196 -3.42 -17.33 -23.90
CA THR A 196 -3.02 -17.61 -25.30
C THR A 196 -4.20 -17.37 -26.26
N ASN A 197 -5.45 -17.59 -25.81
CA ASN A 197 -6.65 -17.43 -26.60
C ASN A 197 -7.35 -16.05 -26.47
N GLY A 198 -6.72 -15.07 -25.81
CA GLY A 198 -7.24 -13.71 -25.68
C GLY A 198 -8.40 -13.53 -24.70
N ASN A 199 -8.76 -14.55 -23.93
CA ASN A 199 -9.82 -14.52 -22.92
C ASN A 199 -9.31 -14.08 -21.53
N VAL A 200 -8.44 -13.08 -21.48
CA VAL A 200 -7.98 -12.51 -20.21
C VAL A 200 -9.08 -11.64 -19.61
N CYS A 201 -9.68 -12.08 -18.53
CA CYS A 201 -10.67 -11.29 -17.81
C CYS A 201 -9.96 -10.24 -16.96
N PHE A 202 -9.75 -9.05 -17.51
CA PHE A 202 -9.34 -7.87 -16.72
C PHE A 202 -10.56 -7.36 -15.96
N LYS A 203 -10.59 -7.51 -14.65
CA LYS A 203 -11.61 -6.91 -13.82
C LYS A 203 -11.18 -5.47 -13.51
N LEU A 204 -11.80 -4.49 -14.16
CA LEU A 204 -11.74 -3.08 -13.77
C LEU A 204 -12.48 -2.95 -12.43
N GLN A 205 -11.75 -2.75 -11.36
CA GLN A 205 -12.33 -2.46 -10.05
C GLN A 205 -12.40 -0.95 -9.89
N SER A 206 -13.55 -0.37 -10.22
CA SER A 206 -13.89 0.98 -9.76
C SER A 206 -14.24 0.87 -8.27
N THR A 207 -13.46 1.49 -7.41
CA THR A 207 -13.78 1.59 -5.98
C THR A 207 -14.87 2.63 -5.82
N THR A 208 -16.13 2.23 -5.95
CA THR A 208 -17.26 2.99 -5.46
C THR A 208 -17.27 2.81 -3.94
N MET A 209 -17.05 3.87 -3.17
CA MET A 209 -17.30 3.85 -1.73
C MET A 209 -18.81 3.69 -1.53
N GLU A 210 -19.28 2.48 -1.26
CA GLU A 210 -20.60 2.30 -0.68
C GLU A 210 -20.50 2.63 0.81
N SER A 211 -21.14 3.73 1.18
CA SER A 211 -21.39 4.09 2.58
C SER A 211 -22.49 3.19 3.13
N HIS A 212 -22.15 2.33 4.04
CA HIS A 212 -23.07 1.68 4.97
C HIS A 212 -22.92 2.28 6.37
#